data_c13533b51f0eaf6f908151716da791f2
#
_entry.id   c13533b51f0eaf6f908151716da791f2
#
_cell.length_a   1.000
_cell.length_b   1.000
_cell.length_c   1.000
_cell.angle_alpha   90.00
_cell.angle_beta   90.00
_cell.angle_gamma   90.00
#
_symmetry.space_group_name_H-M   'P 1'
#
loop_
_entity.id
_entity.type
_entity.pdbx_description
1 polymer ?
#
loop_
_entity_poly.entity_id
_entity_poly.type
_entity_poly.pdbx_seq_one_letter_code
_entity_poly.pdbx_strand_id
1 'polypeptide(L)'
;MIETVTAIGMVISSMAISEYDKRLVLLTKEFGKITAFARGARKTTSQFLAGSQPMAFGEFTLYRGRNAYTVTSMKISDYFSSDMKDIDSMYMGMYFLELADYYGREGIEAGETLKLLYMSMKALSKNMLKKELIRCIFELRIL
;
A
#
# COMPACT_ATOMS: atom_id res chain seq x y z
N MET A 1 24.30 10.71 2.80
CA MET A 1 24.57 9.39 3.36
C MET A 1 23.57 8.36 2.84
N ILE A 2 24.09 7.23 2.47
CA ILE A 2 23.30 6.11 2.00
C ILE A 2 22.71 5.37 3.19
N GLU A 3 21.41 5.17 3.18
CA GLU A 3 20.75 4.50 4.29
C GLU A 3 19.72 3.51 3.75
N THR A 4 19.83 2.26 4.18
CA THR A 4 18.83 1.23 3.90
C THR A 4 17.94 1.10 5.12
N VAL A 5 16.64 1.23 4.91
CA VAL A 5 15.65 1.14 5.98
C VAL A 5 14.61 0.09 5.61
N THR A 6 13.93 -0.42 6.62
CA THR A 6 12.84 -1.39 6.45
C THR A 6 11.57 -0.79 7.00
N ALA A 7 10.48 -0.94 6.27
CA ALA A 7 9.18 -0.41 6.68
C ALA A 7 8.07 -1.41 6.42
N ILE A 8 7.11 -1.46 7.32
CA ILE A 8 5.88 -2.22 7.12
C ILE A 8 4.86 -1.27 6.52
N GLY A 9 4.28 -1.65 5.40
CA GLY A 9 3.37 -0.76 4.71
C GLY A 9 2.48 -1.43 3.69
N MET A 10 1.64 -0.59 3.08
CA MET A 10 0.72 -1.01 2.02
C MET A 10 0.91 -0.09 0.83
N VAL A 11 0.88 -0.67 -0.37
CA VAL A 11 0.88 0.11 -1.61
C VAL A 11 -0.49 0.74 -1.76
N ILE A 12 -0.57 2.07 -1.65
CA ILE A 12 -1.84 2.78 -1.81
C ILE A 12 -2.00 3.40 -3.19
N SER A 13 -0.92 3.51 -3.95
CA SER A 13 -0.97 4.00 -5.33
C SER A 13 0.21 3.44 -6.10
N SER A 14 0.01 3.14 -7.38
CA SER A 14 1.03 2.60 -8.25
C SER A 14 0.86 3.24 -9.62
N MET A 15 1.93 3.85 -10.13
CA MET A 15 1.91 4.55 -11.41
C MET A 15 3.11 4.16 -12.26
N ALA A 16 2.87 3.83 -13.52
CA ALA A 16 3.93 3.61 -14.50
C ALA A 16 4.61 4.95 -14.80
N ILE A 17 5.94 5.01 -14.72
CA ILE A 17 6.68 6.25 -14.97
C ILE A 17 7.65 6.14 -16.15
N SER A 18 7.95 4.93 -16.57
CA SER A 18 8.79 4.65 -17.72
C SER A 18 8.42 3.30 -18.26
N GLU A 19 9.17 2.81 -19.26
CA GLU A 19 8.87 1.53 -19.88
C GLU A 19 8.81 0.37 -18.88
N TYR A 20 9.70 0.38 -17.88
CA TYR A 20 9.81 -0.73 -16.95
C TYR A 20 9.64 -0.38 -15.49
N ASP A 21 9.51 0.90 -15.15
CA ASP A 21 9.54 1.36 -13.76
C ASP A 21 8.17 1.81 -13.27
N LYS A 22 7.99 1.78 -11.96
CA LYS A 22 6.79 2.30 -11.31
C LYS A 22 7.15 3.25 -10.19
N ARG A 23 6.29 4.23 -9.99
CA ARG A 23 6.31 5.07 -8.80
C ARG A 23 5.20 4.59 -7.87
N LEU A 24 5.57 4.22 -6.65
CA LEU A 24 4.64 3.75 -5.65
C LEU A 24 4.44 4.82 -4.58
N VAL A 25 3.22 4.93 -4.08
CA VAL A 25 2.97 5.62 -2.82
C VAL A 25 2.67 4.54 -1.80
N LEU A 26 3.46 4.52 -0.73
CA LEU A 26 3.34 3.55 0.35
C LEU A 26 2.85 4.27 1.60
N LEU A 27 1.89 3.68 2.28
CA LEU A 27 1.57 4.10 3.64
C LEU A 27 2.32 3.17 4.58
N THR A 28 3.30 3.71 5.30
CA THR A 28 4.16 2.93 6.17
C THR A 28 3.89 3.25 7.62
N LYS A 29 4.12 2.25 8.47
CA LYS A 29 4.00 2.43 9.92
C LYS A 29 5.01 3.47 10.42
N GLU A 30 6.26 3.35 9.97
CA GLU A 30 7.40 4.09 10.54
C GLU A 30 7.54 5.49 9.97
N PHE A 31 7.26 5.66 8.67
CA PHE A 31 7.58 6.90 7.96
C PHE A 31 6.36 7.63 7.40
N GLY A 32 5.16 7.11 7.67
CA GLY A 32 3.94 7.69 7.13
C GLY A 32 3.79 7.41 5.64
N LYS A 33 3.21 8.36 4.92
CA LYS A 33 3.03 8.25 3.48
C LYS A 33 4.32 8.67 2.78
N ILE A 34 4.91 7.76 2.01
CA ILE A 34 6.16 8.02 1.28
C ILE A 34 6.01 7.66 -0.19
N THR A 35 6.86 8.27 -1.02
CA THR A 35 7.00 7.92 -2.42
C THR A 35 8.22 7.02 -2.58
N ALA A 36 8.06 5.90 -3.27
CA ALA A 36 9.14 4.97 -3.51
C ALA A 36 9.14 4.54 -4.98
N PHE A 37 10.32 4.46 -5.56
CA PHE A 37 10.49 4.01 -6.93
C PHE A 37 10.81 2.53 -6.96
N ALA A 38 10.10 1.77 -7.79
CA ALA A 38 10.32 0.34 -7.99
C ALA A 38 10.84 0.15 -9.41
N ARG A 39 12.16 0.08 -9.54
CA ARG A 39 12.82 -0.06 -10.84
C ARG A 39 12.60 -1.44 -11.41
N GLY A 40 12.23 -1.50 -12.68
CA GLY A 40 11.97 -2.74 -13.38
C GLY A 40 10.68 -3.44 -12.98
N ALA A 41 9.82 -2.83 -12.16
CA ALA A 41 8.63 -3.46 -11.62
C ALA A 41 7.60 -3.86 -12.69
N ARG A 42 7.67 -3.26 -13.88
CA ARG A 42 6.75 -3.56 -14.98
C ARG A 42 7.22 -4.74 -15.85
N LYS A 43 8.45 -5.21 -15.65
CA LYS A 43 8.94 -6.38 -16.39
C LYS A 43 8.21 -7.62 -15.91
N THR A 44 7.85 -8.50 -16.84
CA THR A 44 7.15 -9.75 -16.50
C THR A 44 8.00 -10.66 -15.64
N THR A 45 9.33 -10.52 -15.70
CA THR A 45 10.26 -11.31 -14.90
C THR A 45 10.61 -10.66 -13.57
N SER A 46 10.04 -9.46 -13.27
CA SER A 46 10.38 -8.74 -12.05
C SER A 46 9.80 -9.41 -10.81
N GLN A 47 10.61 -9.49 -9.77
CA GLN A 47 10.15 -9.89 -8.44
C GLN A 47 9.19 -8.86 -7.83
N PHE A 48 9.14 -7.64 -8.36
CA PHE A 48 8.29 -6.57 -7.86
C PHE A 48 6.96 -6.47 -8.61
N LEU A 49 6.71 -7.29 -9.62
CA LEU A 49 5.51 -7.15 -10.45
C LEU A 49 4.23 -7.25 -9.63
N ALA A 50 4.09 -8.32 -8.86
CA ALA A 50 2.89 -8.51 -8.03
C ALA A 50 2.89 -7.60 -6.80
N GLY A 51 4.04 -7.42 -6.16
CA GLY A 51 4.14 -6.64 -4.92
C GLY A 51 4.05 -5.13 -5.12
N SER A 52 4.08 -4.65 -6.36
CA SER A 52 3.91 -3.23 -6.67
C SER A 52 2.48 -2.87 -7.05
N GLN A 53 1.55 -3.80 -6.92
CA GLN A 53 0.14 -3.54 -7.15
C GLN A 53 -0.51 -2.89 -5.93
N PRO A 54 -1.53 -2.04 -6.12
CA PRO A 54 -2.25 -1.48 -4.98
C PRO A 54 -2.80 -2.57 -4.07
N MET A 55 -2.89 -2.28 -2.78
CA MET A 55 -3.33 -3.18 -1.71
C MET A 55 -2.32 -4.24 -1.30
N ALA A 56 -1.15 -4.33 -1.93
CA ALA A 56 -0.10 -5.24 -1.48
C ALA A 56 0.43 -4.76 -0.13
N PHE A 57 0.45 -5.65 0.84
CA PHE A 57 0.86 -5.35 2.21
C PHE A 57 2.02 -6.25 2.63
N GLY A 58 3.02 -5.66 3.23
CA GLY A 58 4.16 -6.43 3.72
C GLY A 58 5.30 -5.54 4.17
N GLU A 59 6.49 -6.12 4.14
CA GLU A 59 7.73 -5.46 4.53
C GLU A 59 8.48 -5.02 3.29
N PHE A 60 8.83 -3.74 3.25
CA PHE A 60 9.58 -3.15 2.15
C PHE A 60 10.96 -2.74 2.65
N THR A 61 12.00 -3.20 1.96
CA THR A 61 13.36 -2.73 2.20
C THR A 61 13.63 -1.60 1.21
N LEU A 62 14.01 -0.45 1.73
CA LEU A 62 14.09 0.77 0.97
C LEU A 62 15.47 1.40 1.10
N TYR A 63 15.98 1.91 -0.01
CA TYR A 63 17.12 2.80 -0.01
C TYR A 63 16.61 4.22 0.16
N ARG A 64 17.07 4.90 1.16
CA ARG A 64 16.62 6.27 1.46
C ARG A 64 17.48 7.27 0.71
N GLY A 65 16.94 7.79 -0.38
CA GLY A 65 17.58 8.81 -1.17
C GLY A 65 17.31 10.22 -0.65
N ARG A 66 17.79 11.21 -1.39
CA ARG A 66 17.63 12.61 -0.99
C ARG A 66 16.17 13.06 -1.00
N ASN A 67 15.42 12.72 -2.04
CA ASN A 67 14.06 13.19 -2.24
C ASN A 67 13.01 12.08 -2.24
N ALA A 68 13.43 10.84 -2.32
CA ALA A 68 12.51 9.71 -2.42
C ALA A 68 13.24 8.43 -2.02
N TYR A 69 12.43 7.40 -1.83
CA TYR A 69 12.95 6.06 -1.52
C TYR A 69 13.01 5.24 -2.80
N THR A 70 13.88 4.23 -2.80
CA THR A 70 13.94 3.22 -3.86
C THR A 70 13.75 1.86 -3.22
N VAL A 71 12.82 1.07 -3.77
CA VAL A 71 12.55 -0.28 -3.26
C VAL A 71 13.69 -1.19 -3.68
N THR A 72 14.33 -1.84 -2.72
CA THR A 72 15.40 -2.80 -2.99
C THR A 72 14.93 -4.25 -2.81
N SER A 73 13.96 -4.48 -1.92
CA SER A 73 13.32 -5.78 -1.79
C SER A 73 11.95 -5.66 -1.15
N MET A 74 11.14 -6.70 -1.30
CA MET A 74 9.80 -6.78 -0.74
C MET A 74 9.56 -8.16 -0.18
N LYS A 75 8.90 -8.22 0.97
CA LYS A 75 8.31 -9.45 1.52
C LYS A 75 6.83 -9.20 1.68
N ILE A 76 6.04 -9.52 0.68
CA ILE A 76 4.61 -9.28 0.72
C ILE A 76 3.91 -10.44 1.42
N SER A 77 3.14 -10.12 2.45
CA SER A 77 2.38 -11.13 3.20
C SER A 77 0.96 -11.26 2.71
N ASP A 78 0.38 -10.20 2.18
CA ASP A 78 -1.01 -10.18 1.72
C ASP A 78 -1.12 -9.46 0.38
N TYR A 79 -1.76 -10.12 -0.58
CA TYR A 79 -2.08 -9.54 -1.90
C TYR A 79 -3.59 -9.33 -1.95
N PHE A 80 -4.09 -8.35 -1.22
CA PHE A 80 -5.53 -8.15 -1.04
C PHE A 80 -6.28 -7.98 -2.35
N SER A 81 -5.66 -7.35 -3.36
CA SER A 81 -6.32 -7.18 -4.65
C SER A 81 -6.66 -8.52 -5.32
N SER A 82 -5.81 -9.52 -5.13
CA SER A 82 -6.04 -10.87 -5.67
C SER A 82 -7.08 -11.64 -4.86
N ASP A 83 -7.27 -11.25 -3.61
CA ASP A 83 -8.17 -11.94 -2.69
C ASP A 83 -9.60 -11.40 -2.74
N MET A 84 -9.81 -10.25 -3.37
CA MET A 84 -11.15 -9.67 -3.51
C MET A 84 -11.99 -10.54 -4.43
N LYS A 85 -13.19 -10.94 -3.95
CA LYS A 85 -14.03 -11.91 -4.65
C LYS A 85 -15.04 -11.29 -5.59
N ASP A 86 -15.33 -10.02 -5.42
CA ASP A 86 -16.29 -9.32 -6.26
C ASP A 86 -15.83 -7.89 -6.51
N ILE A 87 -16.46 -7.27 -7.52
CA ILE A 87 -16.07 -5.94 -7.97
C ILE A 87 -16.41 -4.87 -6.94
N ASP A 88 -17.48 -5.06 -6.18
CA ASP A 88 -17.88 -4.10 -5.15
C ASP A 88 -16.86 -4.02 -4.03
N SER A 89 -16.32 -5.18 -3.61
CA SER A 89 -15.24 -5.21 -2.62
C SER A 89 -13.99 -4.51 -3.14
N MET A 90 -13.66 -4.73 -4.41
CA MET A 90 -12.50 -4.09 -5.03
C MET A 90 -12.67 -2.56 -5.04
N TYR A 91 -13.82 -2.06 -5.47
CA TYR A 91 -14.08 -0.62 -5.47
C TYR A 91 -14.07 -0.03 -4.06
N MET A 92 -14.62 -0.73 -3.09
CA MET A 92 -14.60 -0.29 -1.71
C MET A 92 -13.17 -0.19 -1.19
N GLY A 93 -12.35 -1.20 -1.49
CA GLY A 93 -10.93 -1.19 -1.11
C GLY A 93 -10.19 -0.02 -1.76
N MET A 94 -10.42 0.23 -3.05
CA MET A 94 -9.80 1.36 -3.74
C MET A 94 -10.21 2.70 -3.13
N TYR A 95 -11.46 2.83 -2.72
CA TYR A 95 -11.95 4.01 -2.02
C TYR A 95 -11.20 4.21 -0.69
N PHE A 96 -10.98 3.13 0.05
CA PHE A 96 -10.21 3.22 1.31
C PHE A 96 -8.78 3.69 1.06
N LEU A 97 -8.16 3.24 -0.02
CA LEU A 97 -6.83 3.70 -0.39
C LEU A 97 -6.81 5.20 -0.71
N GLU A 98 -7.84 5.70 -1.39
CA GLU A 98 -7.95 7.12 -1.70
C GLU A 98 -8.05 7.96 -0.42
N LEU A 99 -8.83 7.51 0.55
CA LEU A 99 -8.94 8.20 1.83
C LEU A 99 -7.62 8.19 2.58
N ALA A 100 -6.92 7.06 2.58
CA ALA A 100 -5.62 6.95 3.23
C ALA A 100 -4.59 7.87 2.57
N ASP A 101 -4.64 7.99 1.25
CA ASP A 101 -3.76 8.90 0.52
C ASP A 101 -4.07 10.36 0.87
N TYR A 102 -5.34 10.70 0.96
CA TYR A 102 -5.77 12.06 1.29
C TYR A 102 -5.31 12.49 2.68
N TYR A 103 -5.45 11.62 3.67
CA TYR A 103 -5.11 11.94 5.06
C TYR A 103 -3.67 11.66 5.45
N GLY A 104 -2.96 10.84 4.69
CA GLY A 104 -1.57 10.47 5.00
C GLY A 104 -0.62 11.65 4.84
N ARG A 105 0.45 11.65 5.64
CA ARG A 105 1.50 12.67 5.58
C ARG A 105 2.86 12.00 5.70
N GLU A 106 3.83 12.56 4.99
CA GLU A 106 5.21 12.09 5.10
C GLU A 106 5.80 12.46 6.46
N GLY A 107 6.58 11.56 7.03
CA GLY A 107 7.26 11.79 8.29
C GLY A 107 6.39 11.66 9.53
N ILE A 108 5.09 11.44 9.37
CA ILE A 108 4.17 11.26 10.48
C ILE A 108 3.84 9.77 10.57
N GLU A 109 4.19 9.14 11.69
CA GLU A 109 3.88 7.74 11.91
C GLU A 109 2.41 7.44 11.65
N ALA A 110 2.14 6.38 10.92
CA ALA A 110 0.79 6.03 10.50
C ALA A 110 0.40 4.60 10.88
N GLY A 111 0.91 4.11 12.01
CA GLY A 111 0.62 2.74 12.45
C GLY A 111 -0.86 2.46 12.63
N GLU A 112 -1.61 3.39 13.22
CA GLU A 112 -3.04 3.21 13.43
C GLU A 112 -3.81 3.20 12.11
N THR A 113 -3.49 4.12 11.20
CA THR A 113 -4.15 4.16 9.88
C THR A 113 -3.81 2.92 9.07
N LEU A 114 -2.57 2.47 9.13
CA LEU A 114 -2.15 1.26 8.42
C LEU A 114 -2.88 0.03 8.96
N LYS A 115 -3.03 -0.06 10.29
CA LYS A 115 -3.78 -1.14 10.92
C LYS A 115 -5.24 -1.13 10.49
N LEU A 116 -5.85 0.05 10.43
CA LEU A 116 -7.22 0.21 9.98
C LEU A 116 -7.38 -0.27 8.53
N LEU A 117 -6.46 0.13 7.65
CA LEU A 117 -6.45 -0.33 6.26
C LEU A 117 -6.32 -1.84 6.17
N TYR A 118 -5.37 -2.41 6.90
CA TYR A 118 -5.13 -3.85 6.88
C TYR A 118 -6.38 -4.63 7.30
N MET A 119 -6.98 -4.24 8.43
CA MET A 119 -8.16 -4.93 8.95
C MET A 119 -9.36 -4.78 8.02
N SER A 120 -9.51 -3.60 7.41
CA SER A 120 -10.61 -3.35 6.48
C SER A 120 -10.45 -4.16 5.19
N MET A 121 -9.25 -4.22 4.64
CA MET A 121 -8.97 -5.03 3.45
C MET A 121 -9.21 -6.51 3.74
N LYS A 122 -8.78 -6.97 4.90
CA LYS A 122 -8.99 -8.35 5.31
C LYS A 122 -10.48 -8.69 5.43
N ALA A 123 -11.25 -7.79 6.04
CA ALA A 123 -12.69 -7.97 6.17
C ALA A 123 -13.38 -8.03 4.80
N LEU A 124 -12.97 -7.15 3.87
CA LEU A 124 -13.51 -7.16 2.50
C LEU A 124 -13.15 -8.45 1.76
N SER A 125 -11.91 -8.89 1.86
CA SER A 125 -11.43 -10.05 1.11
C SER A 125 -12.06 -11.35 1.60
N LYS A 126 -12.45 -11.41 2.87
CA LYS A 126 -13.04 -12.62 3.48
C LYS A 126 -14.55 -12.54 3.68
N ASN A 127 -15.18 -11.44 3.25
CA ASN A 127 -16.62 -11.22 3.42
C ASN A 127 -17.08 -11.42 4.89
N MET A 128 -16.28 -10.94 5.84
CA MET A 128 -16.53 -11.15 7.26
C MET A 128 -17.71 -10.34 7.78
N LEU A 129 -17.97 -9.18 7.16
CA LEU A 129 -19.03 -8.25 7.54
C LEU A 129 -19.68 -7.68 6.28
N LYS A 130 -20.85 -7.08 6.45
CA LYS A 130 -21.47 -6.34 5.35
C LYS A 130 -20.59 -5.18 4.93
N LYS A 131 -20.48 -4.96 3.63
CA LYS A 131 -19.61 -3.92 3.08
C LYS A 131 -19.98 -2.53 3.61
N GLU A 132 -21.26 -2.25 3.76
CA GLU A 132 -21.74 -0.97 4.30
C GLU A 132 -21.25 -0.74 5.72
N LEU A 133 -21.18 -1.79 6.52
CA LEU A 133 -20.67 -1.69 7.88
C LEU A 133 -19.17 -1.46 7.88
N ILE A 134 -18.43 -2.17 7.04
CA ILE A 134 -16.98 -1.97 6.92
C ILE A 134 -16.68 -0.52 6.51
N ARG A 135 -17.42 0.01 5.54
CA ARG A 135 -17.29 1.38 5.10
C ARG A 135 -17.55 2.36 6.24
N CYS A 136 -18.62 2.15 6.97
CA CYS A 136 -18.99 3.03 8.09
C CYS A 136 -17.89 3.06 9.16
N ILE A 137 -17.37 1.90 9.54
CA ILE A 137 -16.31 1.80 10.53
C ILE A 137 -15.05 2.51 10.02
N PHE A 138 -14.68 2.28 8.76
CA PHE A 138 -13.50 2.90 8.18
C PHE A 138 -13.61 4.42 8.16
N GLU A 139 -14.74 4.94 7.67
CA GLU A 139 -14.95 6.39 7.57
C GLU A 139 -14.95 7.07 8.92
N LEU A 140 -15.50 6.41 9.94
CA LEU A 140 -15.51 6.97 11.29
C LEU A 140 -14.13 6.99 11.93
N ARG A 141 -13.30 6.01 11.63
CA ARG A 141 -12.02 5.86 12.30
C ARG A 141 -10.86 6.58 11.63
N ILE A 142 -10.97 6.82 10.32
CA ILE A 142 -9.87 7.48 9.61
C ILE A 142 -9.79 8.98 9.91
N LEU A 143 -10.87 9.56 10.36
CA LEU A 143 -10.92 11.00 10.69
C LEU A 143 -10.08 11.36 11.91
#